data_16f17f01aacc49fffbf9df958d81ba20
#
_entry.id   16f17f01aacc49fffbf9df958d81ba20
#
_cell.length_a   1.000
_cell.length_b   1.000
_cell.length_c   1.000
_cell.angle_alpha   90.00
_cell.angle_beta   90.00
_cell.angle_gamma   90.00
#
_symmetry.space_group_name_H-M   'P 1'
#
loop_
_entity.id
_entity.type
_entity.pdbx_description
1 polymer ?
#
loop_
_entity_poly.entity_id
_entity_poly.type
_entity_poly.pdbx_seq_one_letter_code
_entity_poly.pdbx_strand_id
1 'polypeptide(L)'
;ITSIEEMENEPSLGNGGLGRLAACFLDSIATLGLNGDGVGLNYHDGLFLQKFTDNKQREEKNPWITDNSWLTKTDVSFSVPFKDFTLQSVLYDIDVPGYKNGCNRLHLFDVETVDEGIIRDGIQFDKKDIAKNLTLFLYPDDSDEAGQLLRIYQQYFMVSNAAQLILREAE
;
A
#
# COMPACT_ATOMS: atom_id res chain seq x y z
N ILE A 1 -3.32 28.28 3.99
CA ILE A 1 -3.44 26.84 4.30
C ILE A 1 -3.70 26.08 3.02
N THR A 2 -4.76 26.37 2.27
CA THR A 2 -5.14 25.66 1.03
C THR A 2 -4.00 25.53 0.00
N SER A 3 -3.17 26.54 -0.16
CA SER A 3 -2.02 26.51 -1.08
C SER A 3 -0.85 25.63 -0.60
N ILE A 4 -0.85 25.23 0.67
CA ILE A 4 0.13 24.28 1.23
C ILE A 4 -0.40 22.87 1.04
N GLU A 5 -1.68 22.66 1.29
CA GLU A 5 -2.36 21.36 1.09
C GLU A 5 -2.24 20.87 -0.37
N GLU A 6 -2.33 21.77 -1.35
CA GLU A 6 -2.19 21.46 -2.78
C GLU A 6 -0.77 21.02 -3.19
N MET A 7 0.23 21.21 -2.32
CA MET A 7 1.62 20.84 -2.59
C MET A 7 2.01 19.49 -2.00
N GLU A 8 1.17 18.89 -1.17
CA GLU A 8 1.42 17.59 -0.58
C GLU A 8 0.96 16.45 -1.50
N ASN A 9 1.79 15.40 -1.60
CA ASN A 9 1.40 14.19 -2.29
C ASN A 9 0.40 13.41 -1.43
N GLU A 10 -0.78 13.15 -1.96
CA GLU A 10 -1.79 12.34 -1.27
C GLU A 10 -1.44 10.86 -1.42
N PRO A 11 -1.40 10.07 -0.31
CA PRO A 11 -1.20 8.63 -0.39
C PRO A 11 -2.37 7.95 -1.12
N SER A 12 -2.05 7.18 -2.16
CA SER A 12 -3.03 6.47 -2.98
C SER A 12 -3.06 4.99 -2.58
N LEU A 13 -3.63 4.69 -1.41
CA LEU A 13 -3.71 3.34 -0.83
C LEU A 13 -5.01 2.60 -1.18
N GLY A 14 -5.88 3.21 -1.93
CA GLY A 14 -7.14 2.65 -2.40
C GLY A 14 -8.03 3.70 -3.02
N ASN A 15 -8.90 3.30 -3.94
CA ASN A 15 -9.77 4.20 -4.69
C ASN A 15 -11.20 3.66 -4.75
N GLY A 16 -12.17 4.53 -5.02
CA GLY A 16 -13.56 4.17 -5.22
C GLY A 16 -14.23 3.58 -3.96
N GLY A 17 -15.04 2.52 -4.15
CA GLY A 17 -15.93 2.01 -3.13
C GLY A 17 -15.24 1.54 -1.85
N LEU A 18 -14.44 0.49 -1.93
CA LEU A 18 -13.89 -0.15 -0.73
C LEU A 18 -12.72 0.61 -0.11
N GLY A 19 -11.73 1.00 -0.91
CA GLY A 19 -10.51 1.65 -0.41
C GLY A 19 -10.81 3.03 0.19
N ARG A 20 -11.56 3.88 -0.51
CA ARG A 20 -11.95 5.19 0.01
C ARG A 20 -12.88 5.08 1.22
N LEU A 21 -13.77 4.11 1.23
CA LEU A 21 -14.67 3.86 2.37
C LEU A 21 -13.89 3.46 3.63
N ALA A 22 -12.88 2.61 3.49
CA ALA A 22 -12.00 2.23 4.60
C ALA A 22 -11.27 3.45 5.19
N ALA A 23 -10.74 4.35 4.37
CA ALA A 23 -10.13 5.61 4.82
C ALA A 23 -11.12 6.48 5.60
N CYS A 24 -12.36 6.63 5.10
CA CYS A 24 -13.41 7.39 5.79
C CYS A 24 -13.79 6.77 7.13
N PHE A 25 -13.80 5.45 7.24
CA PHE A 25 -14.05 4.78 8.52
C PHE A 25 -12.91 4.98 9.52
N LEU A 26 -11.65 4.89 9.10
CA LEU A 26 -10.51 5.15 9.99
C LEU A 26 -10.54 6.57 10.55
N ASP A 27 -10.78 7.57 9.69
CA ASP A 27 -10.95 8.97 10.11
C ASP A 27 -12.12 9.13 11.10
N SER A 28 -13.26 8.52 10.82
CA SER A 28 -14.43 8.56 11.70
C SER A 28 -14.18 7.89 13.06
N ILE A 29 -13.53 6.74 13.08
CA ILE A 29 -13.17 6.01 14.31
C ILE A 29 -12.24 6.86 15.17
N ALA A 30 -11.19 7.45 14.58
CA ALA A 30 -10.27 8.35 15.26
C ALA A 30 -10.99 9.60 15.80
N THR A 31 -11.86 10.21 15.00
CA THR A 31 -12.65 11.40 15.38
C THR A 31 -13.62 11.13 16.54
N LEU A 32 -14.19 9.93 16.59
CA LEU A 32 -15.05 9.49 17.70
C LEU A 32 -14.26 9.12 18.97
N GLY A 33 -12.95 9.07 18.89
CA GLY A 33 -12.08 8.66 20.00
C GLY A 33 -12.17 7.17 20.32
N LEU A 34 -12.50 6.37 19.33
CA LEU A 34 -12.53 4.90 19.43
C LEU A 34 -11.17 4.33 19.05
N ASN A 35 -10.76 3.27 19.72
CA ASN A 35 -9.55 2.52 19.32
C ASN A 35 -9.86 1.64 18.14
N GLY A 36 -9.07 1.77 17.07
CA GLY A 36 -9.25 0.94 15.88
C GLY A 36 -8.21 1.29 14.83
N ASP A 37 -7.32 0.34 14.57
CA ASP A 37 -6.25 0.49 13.60
C ASP A 37 -6.62 -0.16 12.27
N GLY A 38 -6.07 0.36 11.19
CA GLY A 38 -6.20 -0.20 9.85
C GLY A 38 -4.99 -1.03 9.46
N VAL A 39 -5.17 -1.99 8.56
CA VAL A 39 -4.08 -2.77 7.98
C VAL A 39 -4.18 -2.76 6.47
N GLY A 40 -3.05 -2.59 5.80
CA GLY A 40 -2.96 -2.59 4.35
C GLY A 40 -1.57 -2.97 3.85
N LEU A 41 -1.35 -2.78 2.55
CA LEU A 41 -0.05 -2.90 1.93
C LEU A 41 0.52 -1.52 1.59
N ASN A 42 1.83 -1.39 1.71
CA ASN A 42 2.57 -0.21 1.31
C ASN A 42 2.83 -0.25 -0.19
N TYR A 43 1.83 0.14 -0.99
CA TYR A 43 2.01 0.21 -2.44
C TYR A 43 2.87 1.41 -2.82
N HIS A 44 3.93 1.19 -3.61
CA HIS A 44 4.83 2.25 -4.08
C HIS A 44 4.15 3.17 -5.08
N ASP A 45 3.30 2.61 -5.95
CA ASP A 45 2.46 3.35 -6.88
C ASP A 45 0.98 2.97 -6.70
N GLY A 46 0.14 3.94 -6.39
CA GLY A 46 -1.31 3.75 -6.21
C GLY A 46 -2.08 4.00 -7.50
N LEU A 47 -2.52 5.24 -7.73
CA LEU A 47 -3.17 5.66 -8.96
C LEU A 47 -2.12 6.13 -9.97
N PHE A 48 -2.22 5.65 -11.20
CA PHE A 48 -1.29 6.04 -12.26
C PHE A 48 -1.53 7.47 -12.75
N LEU A 49 -0.45 8.15 -13.10
CA LEU A 49 -0.52 9.41 -13.82
C LEU A 49 -0.97 9.15 -15.25
N GLN A 50 -2.06 9.81 -15.67
CA GLN A 50 -2.62 9.68 -17.00
C GLN A 50 -2.02 10.73 -17.93
N LYS A 51 -1.36 10.29 -19.00
CA LYS A 51 -0.78 11.16 -20.04
C LYS A 51 -1.35 10.86 -21.40
N PHE A 52 -1.31 11.84 -22.28
CA PHE A 52 -1.68 11.67 -23.68
C PHE A 52 -0.43 11.85 -24.55
N THR A 53 -0.10 10.81 -25.31
CA THR A 53 1.00 10.82 -26.30
C THR A 53 0.49 10.25 -27.60
N ASP A 54 0.71 10.93 -28.70
CA ASP A 54 0.23 10.54 -30.03
C ASP A 54 -1.29 10.24 -30.11
N ASN A 55 -2.08 11.09 -29.43
CA ASN A 55 -3.53 10.94 -29.28
C ASN A 55 -3.99 9.62 -28.60
N LYS A 56 -3.12 8.99 -27.83
CA LYS A 56 -3.41 7.81 -27.01
C LYS A 56 -3.16 8.11 -25.53
N GLN A 57 -4.07 7.66 -24.69
CA GLN A 57 -3.86 7.67 -23.25
C GLN A 57 -2.82 6.63 -22.88
N ARG A 58 -1.93 7.00 -21.97
CA ARG A 58 -0.90 6.13 -21.38
C ARG A 58 -0.84 6.34 -19.88
N GLU A 59 -0.62 5.26 -19.16
CA GLU A 59 -0.35 5.24 -17.74
C GLU A 59 1.15 5.40 -17.50
N GLU A 60 1.49 6.26 -16.53
CA GLU A 60 2.85 6.39 -16.01
C GLU A 60 2.85 6.23 -14.50
N LYS A 61 4.02 5.93 -13.94
CA LYS A 61 4.25 5.89 -12.50
C LYS A 61 3.83 7.21 -11.85
N ASN A 62 3.22 7.10 -10.69
CA ASN A 62 2.87 8.23 -9.85
C ASN A 62 3.21 7.90 -8.39
N PRO A 63 4.52 7.83 -8.05
CA PRO A 63 4.96 7.48 -6.72
C PRO A 63 4.54 8.55 -5.72
N TRP A 64 4.03 8.12 -4.57
CA TRP A 64 3.71 9.01 -3.45
C TRP A 64 4.70 8.87 -2.29
N ILE A 65 5.48 7.77 -2.28
CA ILE A 65 6.53 7.54 -1.28
C ILE A 65 7.74 8.41 -1.67
N THR A 66 8.06 9.36 -0.81
CA THR A 66 9.20 10.26 -0.93
C THR A 66 9.93 10.36 0.41
N ASP A 67 11.10 11.01 0.47
CA ASP A 67 11.85 11.25 1.71
C ASP A 67 11.03 12.00 2.77
N ASN A 68 10.02 12.75 2.34
CA ASN A 68 9.10 13.51 3.21
C ASN A 68 7.72 12.85 3.34
N SER A 69 7.60 11.56 3.04
CA SER A 69 6.33 10.84 3.21
C SER A 69 5.97 10.71 4.70
N TRP A 70 4.68 10.46 4.96
CA TRP A 70 4.16 10.30 6.33
C TRP A 70 4.42 8.90 6.91
N LEU A 71 5.15 8.07 6.20
CA LEU A 71 5.49 6.73 6.61
C LEU A 71 6.55 6.73 7.71
N THR A 72 6.25 6.06 8.81
CA THR A 72 7.21 5.76 9.87
C THR A 72 7.59 4.29 9.81
N LYS A 73 8.83 3.99 9.44
CA LYS A 73 9.34 2.61 9.44
C LYS A 73 9.45 2.12 10.88
N THR A 74 8.93 0.91 11.13
CA THR A 74 9.02 0.25 12.44
C THR A 74 10.13 -0.82 12.44
N ASP A 75 10.35 -1.45 13.58
CA ASP A 75 11.23 -2.62 13.75
C ASP A 75 10.47 -3.95 13.60
N VAL A 76 9.20 -3.90 13.23
CA VAL A 76 8.35 -5.08 13.05
C VAL A 76 8.56 -5.69 11.68
N SER A 77 8.84 -6.97 11.66
CA SER A 77 9.01 -7.78 10.45
C SER A 77 8.44 -9.17 10.68
N PHE A 78 7.80 -9.72 9.67
CA PHE A 78 7.25 -11.08 9.70
C PHE A 78 7.68 -11.89 8.48
N SER A 79 7.82 -13.20 8.69
CA SER A 79 7.97 -14.17 7.60
C SER A 79 6.60 -14.61 7.11
N VAL A 80 6.35 -14.47 5.82
CA VAL A 80 5.13 -14.95 5.17
C VAL A 80 5.46 -16.10 4.23
N PRO A 81 5.15 -17.35 4.62
CA PRO A 81 5.40 -18.50 3.77
C PRO A 81 4.33 -18.64 2.68
N PHE A 82 4.76 -18.86 1.46
CA PHE A 82 3.97 -19.31 0.33
C PHE A 82 4.29 -20.77 0.04
N LYS A 83 3.63 -21.37 -0.94
CA LYS A 83 3.84 -22.79 -1.26
C LYS A 83 5.30 -23.13 -1.55
N ASP A 84 5.99 -22.30 -2.37
CA ASP A 84 7.32 -22.62 -2.90
C ASP A 84 8.39 -21.60 -2.49
N PHE A 85 8.03 -20.54 -1.75
CA PHE A 85 8.94 -19.48 -1.29
C PHE A 85 8.43 -18.81 -0.03
N THR A 86 9.28 -18.00 0.61
CA THR A 86 8.91 -17.18 1.77
C THR A 86 9.33 -15.74 1.53
N LEU A 87 8.48 -14.77 1.88
CA LEU A 87 8.81 -13.35 1.84
C LEU A 87 8.96 -12.80 3.26
N GLN A 88 9.88 -11.85 3.42
CA GLN A 88 9.98 -11.05 4.63
C GLN A 88 9.19 -9.75 4.42
N SER A 89 8.40 -9.38 5.40
CA SER A 89 7.72 -8.10 5.43
C SER A 89 8.45 -7.09 6.29
N VAL A 90 8.22 -5.82 6.01
CA VAL A 90 8.56 -4.68 6.86
C VAL A 90 7.29 -3.89 7.11
N LEU A 91 7.09 -3.44 8.34
CA LEU A 91 5.92 -2.64 8.72
C LEU A 91 6.25 -1.16 8.74
N TYR A 92 5.39 -0.39 8.10
CA TYR A 92 5.34 1.07 8.18
C TYR A 92 4.01 1.51 8.81
N ASP A 93 4.06 2.56 9.61
CA ASP A 93 2.89 3.16 10.24
C ASP A 93 2.60 4.54 9.65
N ILE A 94 1.31 4.86 9.55
CA ILE A 94 0.80 6.22 9.32
C ILE A 94 -0.13 6.55 10.48
N ASP A 95 0.09 7.67 11.14
CA ASP A 95 -0.81 8.19 12.15
C ASP A 95 -2.09 8.75 11.49
N VAL A 96 -3.24 8.37 12.02
CA VAL A 96 -4.57 8.82 11.58
C VAL A 96 -5.19 9.68 12.67
N PRO A 97 -4.92 10.99 12.68
CA PRO A 97 -5.46 11.89 13.69
C PRO A 97 -6.95 12.17 13.48
N GLY A 98 -7.72 12.17 14.54
CA GLY A 98 -9.10 12.61 14.55
C GLY A 98 -9.24 14.11 14.83
N TYR A 99 -10.45 14.66 14.65
CA TYR A 99 -10.73 16.08 14.89
C TYR A 99 -10.63 16.53 16.36
N LYS A 100 -10.59 15.59 17.31
CA LYS A 100 -10.44 15.89 18.74
C LYS A 100 -9.07 15.40 19.19
N ASN A 101 -9.04 14.44 20.11
CA ASN A 101 -7.79 13.95 20.71
C ASN A 101 -7.51 12.47 20.34
N GLY A 102 -8.32 11.91 19.43
CA GLY A 102 -8.10 10.53 18.96
C GLY A 102 -7.00 10.49 17.91
N CYS A 103 -6.18 9.47 17.99
CA CYS A 103 -5.20 9.14 16.97
C CYS A 103 -5.10 7.61 16.90
N ASN A 104 -5.40 7.06 15.75
CA ASN A 104 -5.26 5.64 15.44
C ASN A 104 -4.11 5.45 14.45
N ARG A 105 -3.84 4.23 14.03
CA ARG A 105 -2.78 3.92 13.06
C ARG A 105 -3.30 3.17 11.86
N LEU A 106 -2.64 3.40 10.75
CA LEU A 106 -2.73 2.57 9.55
C LEU A 106 -1.39 1.84 9.41
N HIS A 107 -1.44 0.53 9.59
CA HIS A 107 -0.31 -0.38 9.47
C HIS A 107 -0.17 -0.85 8.02
N LEU A 108 0.93 -0.51 7.36
CA LEU A 108 1.20 -0.82 5.97
C LEU A 108 2.39 -1.78 5.85
N PHE A 109 2.13 -2.98 5.37
CA PHE A 109 3.17 -3.97 5.13
C PHE A 109 3.76 -3.85 3.73
N ASP A 110 5.08 -3.90 3.66
CA ASP A 110 5.86 -3.93 2.44
C ASP A 110 6.68 -5.21 2.35
N VAL A 111 7.07 -5.61 1.14
CA VAL A 111 8.06 -6.67 0.96
C VAL A 111 9.46 -6.07 1.10
N GLU A 112 10.30 -6.67 1.94
CA GLU A 112 11.66 -6.18 2.17
C GLU A 112 12.50 -6.08 0.88
N THR A 113 12.22 -6.93 -0.10
CA THR A 113 12.96 -7.04 -1.36
C THR A 113 12.32 -6.34 -2.55
N VAL A 114 11.30 -5.48 -2.31
CA VAL A 114 10.66 -4.72 -3.39
C VAL A 114 11.69 -3.89 -4.16
N ASP A 115 11.56 -3.88 -5.48
CA ASP A 115 12.53 -3.23 -6.37
C ASP A 115 11.82 -2.45 -7.50
N GLU A 116 11.75 -1.15 -7.36
CA GLU A 116 11.18 -0.28 -8.39
C GLU A 116 11.98 -0.26 -9.69
N GLY A 117 13.24 -0.67 -9.65
CA GLY A 117 14.13 -0.73 -10.82
C GLY A 117 13.73 -1.77 -11.87
N ILE A 118 12.80 -2.67 -11.54
CA ILE A 118 12.27 -3.66 -12.49
C ILE A 118 11.18 -3.10 -13.43
N ILE A 119 10.68 -1.90 -13.15
CA ILE A 119 9.62 -1.27 -13.94
C ILE A 119 10.20 -0.75 -15.27
N ARG A 120 9.53 -1.06 -16.37
CA ARG A 120 9.89 -0.69 -17.73
C ARG A 120 8.69 -0.07 -18.46
N ASP A 121 8.96 0.75 -19.47
CA ASP A 121 7.95 1.29 -20.38
C ASP A 121 6.64 1.75 -19.67
N GLY A 122 6.79 2.73 -18.77
CA GLY A 122 5.69 3.27 -17.98
C GLY A 122 5.40 2.44 -16.74
N ILE A 123 4.58 1.40 -16.84
CA ILE A 123 4.12 0.58 -15.70
C ILE A 123 4.33 -0.93 -15.89
N GLN A 124 5.11 -1.35 -16.90
CA GLN A 124 5.32 -2.76 -17.20
C GLN A 124 6.46 -3.36 -16.35
N PHE A 125 6.28 -4.58 -15.91
CA PHE A 125 7.27 -5.35 -15.15
C PHE A 125 7.04 -6.87 -15.29
N ASP A 126 8.01 -7.68 -14.88
CA ASP A 126 7.82 -9.13 -14.81
C ASP A 126 6.93 -9.50 -13.62
N LYS A 127 5.68 -9.85 -13.90
CA LYS A 127 4.67 -10.24 -12.89
C LYS A 127 5.02 -11.52 -12.13
N LYS A 128 5.99 -12.32 -12.60
CA LYS A 128 6.39 -13.59 -11.97
C LYS A 128 7.42 -13.41 -10.85
N ASP A 129 8.15 -12.30 -10.84
CA ASP A 129 9.13 -12.00 -9.79
C ASP A 129 8.44 -11.39 -8.55
N ILE A 130 7.67 -12.24 -7.86
CA ILE A 130 6.82 -11.83 -6.74
C ILE A 130 7.63 -11.16 -5.63
N ALA A 131 8.86 -11.61 -5.38
CA ALA A 131 9.71 -11.03 -4.34
C ALA A 131 10.05 -9.55 -4.58
N LYS A 132 10.00 -9.10 -5.84
CA LYS A 132 10.32 -7.73 -6.19
C LYS A 132 9.11 -6.88 -6.55
N ASN A 133 7.98 -7.49 -6.88
CA ASN A 133 6.86 -6.77 -7.45
C ASN A 133 5.60 -6.72 -6.57
N LEU A 134 5.53 -7.51 -5.48
CA LEU A 134 4.28 -7.73 -4.75
C LEU A 134 3.63 -6.43 -4.28
N THR A 135 4.41 -5.46 -3.82
CA THR A 135 3.94 -4.17 -3.28
C THR A 135 4.21 -2.98 -4.21
N LEU A 136 4.64 -3.21 -5.46
CA LEU A 136 4.89 -2.12 -6.39
C LEU A 136 3.62 -1.33 -6.72
N PHE A 137 2.58 -2.01 -7.21
CA PHE A 137 1.37 -1.37 -7.72
C PHE A 137 0.12 -1.82 -6.99
N LEU A 138 -0.71 -0.86 -6.60
CA LEU A 138 -2.07 -1.11 -6.10
C LEU A 138 -2.95 -1.77 -7.19
N TYR A 139 -2.80 -1.34 -8.44
CA TYR A 139 -3.55 -1.83 -9.59
C TYR A 139 -2.62 -2.38 -10.70
N PRO A 140 -1.93 -3.51 -10.44
CA PRO A 140 -1.19 -4.16 -11.52
C PRO A 140 -2.15 -4.65 -12.60
N ASP A 141 -1.68 -4.71 -13.85
CA ASP A 141 -2.46 -5.33 -14.91
C ASP A 141 -2.73 -6.81 -14.58
N ASP A 142 -4.01 -7.17 -14.43
CA ASP A 142 -4.50 -8.51 -14.09
C ASP A 142 -5.31 -9.15 -15.23
N SER A 143 -5.09 -8.69 -16.47
CA SER A 143 -5.71 -9.24 -17.65
C SER A 143 -5.21 -10.65 -18.02
N ASP A 144 -4.05 -11.05 -17.49
CA ASP A 144 -3.44 -12.36 -17.68
C ASP A 144 -3.39 -13.18 -16.34
N GLU A 145 -3.08 -14.47 -16.49
CA GLU A 145 -3.00 -15.40 -15.33
C GLU A 145 -1.95 -14.97 -14.30
N ALA A 146 -0.81 -14.43 -14.74
CA ALA A 146 0.26 -13.99 -13.84
C ALA A 146 -0.17 -12.76 -13.02
N GLY A 147 -0.89 -11.82 -13.62
CA GLY A 147 -1.46 -10.67 -12.92
C GLY A 147 -2.57 -11.08 -11.94
N GLN A 148 -3.44 -12.02 -12.31
CA GLN A 148 -4.45 -12.55 -11.42
C GLN A 148 -3.83 -13.24 -10.21
N LEU A 149 -2.77 -14.04 -10.42
CA LEU A 149 -2.03 -14.70 -9.35
C LEU A 149 -1.33 -13.69 -8.43
N LEU A 150 -0.74 -12.63 -9.00
CA LEU A 150 -0.14 -11.53 -8.23
C LEU A 150 -1.18 -10.89 -7.28
N ARG A 151 -2.41 -10.64 -7.76
CA ARG A 151 -3.51 -10.12 -6.93
C ARG A 151 -3.84 -11.06 -5.76
N ILE A 152 -3.84 -12.36 -5.98
CA ILE A 152 -4.06 -13.36 -4.91
C ILE A 152 -2.91 -13.30 -3.89
N TYR A 153 -1.67 -13.22 -4.34
CA TYR A 153 -0.51 -13.11 -3.46
C TYR A 153 -0.51 -11.82 -2.63
N GLN A 154 -0.92 -10.69 -3.22
CA GLN A 154 -1.10 -9.43 -2.48
C GLN A 154 -2.09 -9.61 -1.31
N GLN A 155 -3.26 -10.22 -1.56
CA GLN A 155 -4.26 -10.44 -0.51
C GLN A 155 -3.76 -11.40 0.56
N TYR A 156 -3.15 -12.50 0.17
CA TYR A 156 -2.60 -13.48 1.12
C TYR A 156 -1.50 -12.86 1.99
N PHE A 157 -0.59 -12.10 1.40
CA PHE A 157 0.50 -11.42 2.11
C PHE A 157 -0.06 -10.41 3.13
N MET A 158 -1.03 -9.60 2.74
CA MET A 158 -1.68 -8.63 3.64
C MET A 158 -2.35 -9.34 4.83
N VAL A 159 -3.19 -10.32 4.57
CA VAL A 159 -3.95 -11.03 5.63
C VAL A 159 -3.03 -11.82 6.56
N SER A 160 -1.98 -12.46 6.02
CA SER A 160 -1.00 -13.18 6.83
C SER A 160 -0.25 -12.25 7.79
N ASN A 161 0.20 -11.10 7.31
CA ASN A 161 0.86 -10.10 8.14
C ASN A 161 -0.08 -9.52 9.19
N ALA A 162 -1.32 -9.19 8.82
CA ALA A 162 -2.34 -8.71 9.76
C ALA A 162 -2.59 -9.71 10.89
N ALA A 163 -2.73 -10.99 10.57
CA ALA A 163 -2.93 -12.04 11.57
C ALA A 163 -1.73 -12.17 12.52
N GLN A 164 -0.51 -12.10 12.01
CA GLN A 164 0.70 -12.15 12.83
C GLN A 164 0.83 -10.92 13.73
N LEU A 165 0.48 -9.73 13.25
CA LEU A 165 0.47 -8.51 14.05
C LEU A 165 -0.52 -8.62 15.21
N ILE A 166 -1.76 -9.04 14.95
CA ILE A 166 -2.79 -9.22 15.97
C ILE A 166 -2.34 -10.23 17.04
N LEU A 167 -1.74 -11.34 16.64
CA LEU A 167 -1.23 -12.33 17.58
C LEU A 167 -0.12 -11.78 18.47
N ARG A 168 0.81 -11.02 17.88
CA ARG A 168 1.90 -10.37 18.62
C ARG A 168 1.40 -9.35 19.64
N GLU A 169 0.35 -8.60 19.31
CA GLU A 169 -0.22 -7.59 20.23
C GLU A 169 -1.09 -8.21 21.34
N ALA A 170 -1.55 -9.44 21.14
CA ALA A 170 -2.35 -10.17 22.12
C ALA A 170 -1.51 -10.89 23.19
N GLU A 171 -0.19 -11.00 23.01
CA GLU A 171 0.77 -11.57 23.98
C GLU A 171 1.22 -10.53 25.01
#